data_f2456592e71474b86fbee3962721dcaf
#
_entry.id   f2456592e71474b86fbee3962721dcaf
#
_cell.length_a   1.000
_cell.length_b   1.000
_cell.length_c   1.000
_cell.angle_alpha   90.00
_cell.angle_beta   90.00
_cell.angle_gamma   90.00
#
_symmetry.space_group_name_H-M   'P 1'
#
loop_
_entity.id
_entity.type
_entity.pdbx_description
1 polymer ?
#
loop_
_entity_poly.entity_id
_entity_poly.type
_entity_poly.pdbx_seq_one_letter_code
_entity_poly.pdbx_strand_id
1 'polypeptide(L)'
;DKTKQKIAFSFLIAIFLAAFEGVVVSTAAPVIVKSLHNFKMISWIFSIFLLTSAISTPIYGKLADLYGRKRIFMIGISIFLFGSLLAGLSQTMHQLIIFRGIQGIGAGAIFTIGFTMIGDIFTLEERSIIQGAISTIWGIAGLVGPLLGGFLIDYLSWQWIFFINIPFGLLSVYILAKFVHEQKPATNPKIDYLGAILLSIAIGSLLYGVMSLDEDFYLGVILLVITLISSILFYIQEARTSEPIVPLFILNKSSIIVNIITFISSFILIACSVYLPLHIQSIMGYSATIAGISLIGTSIAWFMSSISIAKLMKKYPTNIIVMFSSLILIFSSWLLTQLTIDTPLWHLSIYVFFFGFGFSGTLNTLTFIVQDSVKYNLRG
;
A
#
# COMPACT_ATOMS: atom_id res chain seq x y z
N ASP A 1 -13.96 5.91 -26.65
CA ASP A 1 -15.19 5.17 -26.31
C ASP A 1 -15.64 5.57 -24.90
N LYS A 2 -16.87 6.17 -24.80
CA LYS A 2 -17.44 6.61 -23.52
C LYS A 2 -17.59 5.46 -22.50
N THR A 3 -17.79 4.23 -22.96
CA THR A 3 -17.91 3.05 -22.09
C THR A 3 -16.56 2.72 -21.45
N LYS A 4 -15.48 2.69 -22.24
CA LYS A 4 -14.13 2.49 -21.72
C LYS A 4 -13.71 3.56 -20.72
N GLN A 5 -14.08 4.83 -20.94
CA GLN A 5 -13.82 5.92 -19.98
C GLN A 5 -14.52 5.68 -18.63
N LYS A 6 -15.78 5.22 -18.64
CA LYS A 6 -16.51 4.87 -17.40
C LYS A 6 -15.85 3.69 -16.67
N ILE A 7 -15.41 2.67 -17.41
CA ILE A 7 -14.69 1.53 -16.84
C ILE A 7 -13.37 1.97 -16.22
N ALA A 8 -12.55 2.76 -16.94
CA ALA A 8 -11.32 3.32 -16.39
C ALA A 8 -11.58 4.13 -15.12
N PHE A 9 -12.61 4.99 -15.13
CA PHE A 9 -12.98 5.80 -13.97
C PHE A 9 -13.35 4.94 -12.75
N SER A 10 -14.05 3.82 -12.94
CA SER A 10 -14.38 2.92 -11.83
C SER A 10 -13.15 2.24 -11.21
N PHE A 11 -12.17 1.82 -12.03
CA PHE A 11 -10.89 1.32 -11.52
C PHE A 11 -10.11 2.39 -10.77
N LEU A 12 -10.08 3.60 -11.32
CA LEU A 12 -9.40 4.73 -10.68
C LEU A 12 -10.03 5.10 -9.33
N ILE A 13 -11.36 5.02 -9.20
CA ILE A 13 -12.04 5.18 -7.90
C ILE A 13 -11.60 4.08 -6.93
N ALA A 14 -11.63 2.81 -7.33
CA ALA A 14 -11.26 1.70 -6.45
C ALA A 14 -9.80 1.81 -5.97
N ILE A 15 -8.87 2.15 -6.87
CA ILE A 15 -7.46 2.36 -6.56
C ILE A 15 -7.29 3.60 -5.65
N PHE A 16 -8.04 4.68 -5.91
CA PHE A 16 -8.03 5.85 -5.04
C PHE A 16 -8.46 5.52 -3.62
N LEU A 17 -9.54 4.74 -3.44
CA LEU A 17 -9.98 4.35 -2.11
C LEU A 17 -8.91 3.55 -1.35
N ALA A 18 -8.27 2.60 -2.02
CA ALA A 18 -7.21 1.81 -1.39
C ALA A 18 -5.96 2.64 -1.08
N ALA A 19 -5.60 3.59 -1.94
CA ALA A 19 -4.50 4.52 -1.72
C ALA A 19 -4.81 5.54 -0.61
N PHE A 20 -6.01 6.12 -0.62
CA PHE A 20 -6.51 7.04 0.39
C PHE A 20 -6.53 6.41 1.77
N GLU A 21 -7.03 5.17 1.87
CA GLU A 21 -7.07 4.39 3.10
C GLU A 21 -5.69 4.24 3.75
N GLY A 22 -4.67 3.95 2.94
CA GLY A 22 -3.29 3.81 3.42
C GLY A 22 -2.74 5.10 4.06
N VAL A 23 -3.23 6.25 3.62
CA VAL A 23 -2.74 7.56 4.08
C VAL A 23 -3.61 8.15 5.17
N VAL A 24 -4.94 8.12 5.03
CA VAL A 24 -5.87 8.77 5.96
C VAL A 24 -5.83 8.16 7.36
N VAL A 25 -5.66 6.84 7.46
CA VAL A 25 -5.60 6.14 8.74
C VAL A 25 -4.39 6.57 9.58
N SER A 26 -3.26 6.93 8.94
CA SER A 26 -2.09 7.42 9.68
C SER A 26 -2.37 8.74 10.40
N THR A 27 -3.13 9.63 9.79
CA THR A 27 -3.55 10.90 10.41
C THR A 27 -4.53 10.67 11.56
N ALA A 28 -5.39 9.63 11.44
CA ALA A 28 -6.39 9.29 12.43
C ALA A 28 -5.85 8.46 13.62
N ALA A 29 -4.76 7.74 13.44
CA ALA A 29 -4.24 6.80 14.43
C ALA A 29 -4.12 7.35 15.85
N PRO A 30 -3.59 8.57 16.09
CA PRO A 30 -3.51 9.14 17.45
C PRO A 30 -4.88 9.32 18.11
N VAL A 31 -5.88 9.78 17.35
CA VAL A 31 -7.25 10.01 17.86
C VAL A 31 -7.97 8.68 18.09
N ILE A 32 -7.80 7.71 17.20
CA ILE A 32 -8.33 6.34 17.35
C ILE A 32 -7.81 5.71 18.64
N VAL A 33 -6.51 5.76 18.88
CA VAL A 33 -5.88 5.20 20.08
C VAL A 33 -6.37 5.89 21.33
N LYS A 34 -6.51 7.21 21.32
CA LYS A 34 -7.07 7.96 22.44
C LYS A 34 -8.53 7.58 22.71
N SER A 35 -9.34 7.37 21.67
CA SER A 35 -10.75 7.00 21.76
C SER A 35 -10.96 5.56 22.24
N LEU A 36 -10.15 4.61 21.74
CA LEU A 36 -10.28 3.17 22.03
C LEU A 36 -9.34 2.69 23.15
N HIS A 37 -8.61 3.61 23.80
CA HIS A 37 -7.80 3.39 25.01
C HIS A 37 -6.75 2.26 24.94
N ASN A 38 -6.13 2.01 23.78
CA ASN A 38 -5.09 0.98 23.67
C ASN A 38 -3.93 1.40 22.75
N PHE A 39 -2.97 2.14 23.33
CA PHE A 39 -1.81 2.64 22.61
C PHE A 39 -0.88 1.53 22.09
N LYS A 40 -0.72 0.44 22.85
CA LYS A 40 0.18 -0.66 22.47
C LYS A 40 -0.21 -1.33 21.16
N MET A 41 -1.48 -1.26 20.77
CA MET A 41 -2.00 -1.90 19.57
C MET A 41 -2.04 -0.99 18.33
N ILE A 42 -1.46 0.23 18.38
CA ILE A 42 -1.49 1.18 17.26
C ILE A 42 -0.90 0.58 15.98
N SER A 43 0.22 -0.13 16.07
CA SER A 43 0.88 -0.74 14.91
C SER A 43 0.02 -1.80 14.24
N TRP A 44 -0.84 -2.49 15.00
CA TRP A 44 -1.75 -3.51 14.44
C TRP A 44 -2.80 -2.94 13.50
N ILE A 45 -3.21 -1.67 13.67
CA ILE A 45 -4.17 -1.01 12.77
C ILE A 45 -3.65 -1.00 11.33
N PHE A 46 -2.34 -0.83 11.16
CA PHE A 46 -1.68 -0.81 9.85
C PHE A 46 -1.25 -2.21 9.41
N SER A 47 -0.56 -2.92 10.31
CA SER A 47 0.07 -4.19 10.00
C SER A 47 -0.91 -5.25 9.56
N ILE A 48 -2.08 -5.37 10.22
CA ILE A 48 -3.08 -6.38 9.86
C ILE A 48 -3.68 -6.12 8.47
N PHE A 49 -3.93 -4.86 8.12
CA PHE A 49 -4.44 -4.48 6.81
C PHE A 49 -3.43 -4.83 5.70
N LEU A 50 -2.16 -4.46 5.89
CA LEU A 50 -1.10 -4.75 4.93
C LEU A 50 -0.84 -6.26 4.83
N LEU A 51 -0.82 -6.96 5.97
CA LEU A 51 -0.66 -8.40 6.03
C LEU A 51 -1.74 -9.13 5.23
N THR A 52 -3.01 -8.86 5.55
CA THR A 52 -4.13 -9.55 4.90
C THR A 52 -4.23 -9.17 3.42
N SER A 53 -3.88 -7.93 3.04
CA SER A 53 -3.79 -7.50 1.66
C SER A 53 -2.69 -8.26 0.91
N ALA A 54 -1.49 -8.36 1.49
CA ALA A 54 -0.37 -9.07 0.87
C ALA A 54 -0.64 -10.56 0.68
N ILE A 55 -1.23 -11.22 1.69
CA ILE A 55 -1.60 -12.64 1.63
C ILE A 55 -2.68 -12.90 0.58
N SER A 56 -3.69 -12.04 0.52
CA SER A 56 -4.84 -12.22 -0.38
C SER A 56 -4.51 -11.90 -1.85
N THR A 57 -3.53 -11.05 -2.12
CA THR A 57 -3.10 -10.64 -3.47
C THR A 57 -2.86 -11.82 -4.43
N PRO A 58 -1.95 -12.78 -4.15
CA PRO A 58 -1.73 -13.91 -5.05
C PRO A 58 -2.94 -14.85 -5.14
N ILE A 59 -3.71 -14.98 -4.07
CA ILE A 59 -4.92 -15.81 -4.05
C ILE A 59 -5.96 -15.22 -5.01
N TYR A 60 -6.20 -13.91 -4.95
CA TYR A 60 -7.13 -13.24 -5.86
C TYR A 60 -6.70 -13.29 -7.32
N GLY A 61 -5.41 -13.21 -7.61
CA GLY A 61 -4.90 -13.39 -8.97
C GLY A 61 -5.37 -14.73 -9.56
N LYS A 62 -5.15 -15.82 -8.85
CA LYS A 62 -5.55 -17.16 -9.28
C LYS A 62 -7.08 -17.36 -9.29
N LEU A 63 -7.80 -16.86 -8.29
CA LEU A 63 -9.28 -16.91 -8.26
C LEU A 63 -9.89 -16.15 -9.44
N ALA A 64 -9.32 -15.03 -9.83
CA ALA A 64 -9.76 -14.24 -10.96
C ALA A 64 -9.58 -14.98 -12.29
N ASP A 65 -8.49 -15.73 -12.44
CA ASP A 65 -8.24 -16.55 -13.61
C ASP A 65 -9.20 -17.77 -13.71
N LEU A 66 -9.70 -18.29 -12.56
CA LEU A 66 -10.64 -19.43 -12.51
C LEU A 66 -12.10 -19.01 -12.64
N TYR A 67 -12.51 -17.99 -11.90
CA TYR A 67 -13.92 -17.62 -11.72
C TYR A 67 -14.34 -16.37 -12.49
N GLY A 68 -13.37 -15.74 -13.19
CA GLY A 68 -13.59 -14.52 -13.92
C GLY A 68 -13.16 -13.25 -13.13
N ARG A 69 -12.50 -12.36 -13.85
CA ARG A 69 -11.84 -11.18 -13.24
C ARG A 69 -12.85 -10.16 -12.71
N LYS A 70 -13.90 -9.87 -13.47
CA LYS A 70 -14.96 -8.96 -13.03
C LYS A 70 -15.60 -9.43 -11.72
N ARG A 71 -16.01 -10.69 -11.66
CA ARG A 71 -16.69 -11.26 -10.50
C ARG A 71 -15.84 -11.18 -9.26
N ILE A 72 -14.58 -11.60 -9.35
CA ILE A 72 -13.67 -11.64 -8.20
C ILE A 72 -13.28 -10.21 -7.77
N PHE A 73 -13.09 -9.28 -8.72
CA PHE A 73 -12.85 -7.88 -8.41
C PHE A 73 -14.01 -7.23 -7.64
N MET A 74 -15.25 -7.47 -8.08
CA MET A 74 -16.45 -6.97 -7.39
C MET A 74 -16.57 -7.55 -5.98
N ILE A 75 -16.29 -8.85 -5.80
CA ILE A 75 -16.26 -9.49 -4.48
C ILE A 75 -15.19 -8.81 -3.60
N GLY A 76 -13.99 -8.58 -4.13
CA GLY A 76 -12.92 -7.91 -3.41
C GLY A 76 -13.30 -6.49 -2.94
N ILE A 77 -13.85 -5.67 -3.83
CA ILE A 77 -14.34 -4.33 -3.44
C ILE A 77 -15.46 -4.45 -2.39
N SER A 78 -16.39 -5.39 -2.54
CA SER A 78 -17.47 -5.58 -1.57
C SER A 78 -16.94 -5.96 -0.19
N ILE A 79 -15.93 -6.84 -0.13
CA ILE A 79 -15.25 -7.20 1.13
C ILE A 79 -14.53 -5.98 1.73
N PHE A 80 -13.85 -5.17 0.90
CA PHE A 80 -13.20 -3.94 1.33
C PHE A 80 -14.22 -2.97 1.95
N LEU A 81 -15.35 -2.73 1.28
CA LEU A 81 -16.40 -1.83 1.78
C LEU A 81 -17.06 -2.36 3.05
N PHE A 82 -17.30 -3.66 3.11
CA PHE A 82 -17.85 -4.30 4.32
C PHE A 82 -16.89 -4.17 5.49
N GLY A 83 -15.61 -4.44 5.29
CA GLY A 83 -14.58 -4.22 6.29
C GLY A 83 -14.48 -2.76 6.73
N SER A 84 -14.60 -1.82 5.77
CA SER A 84 -14.60 -0.39 6.05
C SER A 84 -15.81 0.04 6.89
N LEU A 85 -17.01 -0.45 6.56
CA LEU A 85 -18.22 -0.20 7.34
C LEU A 85 -18.06 -0.68 8.78
N LEU A 86 -17.59 -1.92 8.97
CA LEU A 86 -17.38 -2.50 10.28
C LEU A 86 -16.28 -1.75 11.05
N ALA A 87 -15.20 -1.33 10.39
CA ALA A 87 -14.14 -0.53 11.02
C ALA A 87 -14.67 0.80 11.56
N GLY A 88 -15.54 1.47 10.81
CA GLY A 88 -16.22 2.69 11.28
C GLY A 88 -17.21 2.45 12.43
N LEU A 89 -17.72 1.24 12.59
CA LEU A 89 -18.63 0.86 13.69
C LEU A 89 -17.91 0.26 14.91
N SER A 90 -16.59 0.13 14.88
CA SER A 90 -15.83 -0.50 15.96
C SER A 90 -15.88 0.33 17.25
N GLN A 91 -16.02 -0.37 18.38
CA GLN A 91 -16.09 0.19 19.73
C GLN A 91 -14.86 -0.16 20.56
N THR A 92 -14.06 -1.12 20.11
CA THR A 92 -12.82 -1.55 20.77
C THR A 92 -11.68 -1.66 19.75
N MET A 93 -10.43 -1.56 20.22
CA MET A 93 -9.26 -1.72 19.38
C MET A 93 -9.20 -3.10 18.72
N HIS A 94 -9.58 -4.16 19.42
CA HIS A 94 -9.63 -5.51 18.88
C HIS A 94 -10.62 -5.64 17.72
N GLN A 95 -11.83 -5.08 17.86
CA GLN A 95 -12.81 -5.04 16.78
C GLN A 95 -12.25 -4.31 15.56
N LEU A 96 -11.66 -3.12 15.77
CA LEU A 96 -11.06 -2.35 14.69
C LEU A 96 -9.99 -3.16 13.96
N ILE A 97 -9.09 -3.83 14.68
CA ILE A 97 -8.02 -4.64 14.08
C ILE A 97 -8.61 -5.79 13.25
N ILE A 98 -9.60 -6.53 13.77
CA ILE A 98 -10.26 -7.61 13.03
C ILE A 98 -10.90 -7.07 11.74
N PHE A 99 -11.63 -5.96 11.84
CA PHE A 99 -12.31 -5.35 10.70
C PHE A 99 -11.35 -4.77 9.67
N ARG A 100 -10.21 -4.24 10.11
CA ARG A 100 -9.10 -3.85 9.27
C ARG A 100 -8.49 -5.05 8.52
N GLY A 101 -8.43 -6.21 9.17
CA GLY A 101 -8.04 -7.46 8.51
C GLY A 101 -8.99 -7.85 7.39
N ILE A 102 -10.31 -7.76 7.61
CA ILE A 102 -11.33 -7.99 6.56
C ILE A 102 -11.17 -6.98 5.42
N GLN A 103 -10.99 -5.71 5.75
CA GLN A 103 -10.79 -4.65 4.77
C GLN A 103 -9.53 -4.89 3.92
N GLY A 104 -8.44 -5.33 4.54
CA GLY A 104 -7.19 -5.67 3.86
C GLY A 104 -7.34 -6.84 2.88
N ILE A 105 -8.11 -7.88 3.25
CA ILE A 105 -8.45 -8.96 2.30
C ILE A 105 -9.06 -8.39 1.02
N GLY A 106 -10.01 -7.45 1.14
CA GLY A 106 -10.62 -6.81 -0.02
C GLY A 106 -9.64 -5.95 -0.83
N ALA A 107 -8.73 -5.24 -0.15
CA ALA A 107 -7.72 -4.39 -0.79
C ALA A 107 -6.77 -5.17 -1.72
N GLY A 108 -6.40 -6.41 -1.34
CA GLY A 108 -5.56 -7.27 -2.18
C GLY A 108 -6.16 -7.54 -3.57
N ALA A 109 -7.49 -7.66 -3.67
CA ALA A 109 -8.16 -7.81 -4.95
C ALA A 109 -8.12 -6.52 -5.78
N ILE A 110 -8.26 -5.34 -5.14
CA ILE A 110 -8.31 -4.05 -5.83
C ILE A 110 -7.03 -3.81 -6.63
N PHE A 111 -5.87 -4.00 -6.02
CA PHE A 111 -4.60 -3.80 -6.70
C PHE A 111 -4.35 -4.87 -7.76
N THR A 112 -4.40 -6.15 -7.38
CA THR A 112 -4.03 -7.25 -8.28
C THR A 112 -4.93 -7.34 -9.50
N ILE A 113 -6.24 -7.43 -9.28
CA ILE A 113 -7.19 -7.65 -10.38
C ILE A 113 -7.42 -6.36 -11.15
N GLY A 114 -7.39 -5.21 -10.47
CA GLY A 114 -7.52 -3.90 -11.12
C GLY A 114 -6.48 -3.69 -12.20
N PHE A 115 -5.20 -3.93 -11.90
CA PHE A 115 -4.13 -3.84 -12.90
C PHE A 115 -4.27 -4.86 -14.03
N THR A 116 -4.66 -6.09 -13.70
CA THR A 116 -4.85 -7.16 -14.71
C THR A 116 -6.01 -6.82 -15.65
N MET A 117 -7.16 -6.35 -15.13
CA MET A 117 -8.31 -5.96 -15.96
C MET A 117 -8.01 -4.75 -16.85
N ILE A 118 -7.22 -3.79 -16.38
CA ILE A 118 -6.73 -2.69 -17.21
C ILE A 118 -5.93 -3.25 -18.38
N GLY A 119 -5.09 -4.27 -18.11
CA GLY A 119 -4.35 -5.00 -19.11
C GLY A 119 -5.22 -5.72 -20.17
N ASP A 120 -6.40 -6.19 -19.81
CA ASP A 120 -7.27 -6.92 -20.73
C ASP A 120 -8.19 -6.03 -21.58
N ILE A 121 -8.68 -4.94 -20.98
CA ILE A 121 -9.74 -4.10 -21.57
C ILE A 121 -9.15 -3.00 -22.45
N PHE A 122 -7.95 -2.53 -22.14
CA PHE A 122 -7.36 -1.35 -22.76
C PHE A 122 -6.19 -1.68 -23.69
N THR A 123 -6.06 -0.94 -24.78
CA THR A 123 -4.91 -1.03 -25.68
C THR A 123 -3.63 -0.52 -25.00
N LEU A 124 -2.48 -0.81 -25.59
CA LEU A 124 -1.18 -0.41 -25.04
C LEU A 124 -1.07 1.11 -24.81
N GLU A 125 -1.59 1.90 -25.74
CA GLU A 125 -1.62 3.37 -25.65
C GLU A 125 -2.56 3.84 -24.53
N GLU A 126 -3.78 3.26 -24.46
CA GLU A 126 -4.75 3.56 -23.40
C GLU A 126 -4.20 3.19 -22.02
N ARG A 127 -3.48 2.06 -21.90
CA ARG A 127 -2.84 1.63 -20.62
C ARG A 127 -1.84 2.64 -20.11
N SER A 128 -1.03 3.24 -21.00
CA SER A 128 -0.04 4.24 -20.58
C SER A 128 -0.70 5.48 -19.99
N ILE A 129 -1.84 5.90 -20.55
CA ILE A 129 -2.64 7.02 -20.02
C ILE A 129 -3.23 6.67 -18.66
N ILE A 130 -3.80 5.46 -18.51
CA ILE A 130 -4.39 5.00 -17.25
C ILE A 130 -3.31 4.85 -16.18
N GLN A 131 -2.12 4.35 -16.51
CA GLN A 131 -0.99 4.25 -15.59
C GLN A 131 -0.54 5.63 -15.09
N GLY A 132 -0.51 6.63 -15.98
CA GLY A 132 -0.29 8.03 -15.59
C GLY A 132 -1.36 8.56 -14.64
N ALA A 133 -2.62 8.21 -14.90
CA ALA A 133 -3.74 8.57 -14.01
C ALA A 133 -3.64 7.88 -12.64
N ILE A 134 -3.22 6.61 -12.57
CA ILE A 134 -2.98 5.89 -11.31
C ILE A 134 -1.87 6.57 -10.51
N SER A 135 -0.77 6.94 -11.15
CA SER A 135 0.32 7.67 -10.48
C SER A 135 -0.16 9.03 -9.93
N THR A 136 -1.02 9.71 -10.67
CA THR A 136 -1.65 10.96 -10.24
C THR A 136 -2.58 10.72 -9.03
N ILE A 137 -3.34 9.63 -9.02
CA ILE A 137 -4.22 9.23 -7.91
C ILE A 137 -3.44 9.02 -6.63
N TRP A 138 -2.28 8.35 -6.66
CA TRP A 138 -1.43 8.20 -5.49
C TRP A 138 -0.96 9.56 -4.95
N GLY A 139 -0.59 10.48 -5.85
CA GLY A 139 -0.24 11.86 -5.46
C GLY A 139 -1.43 12.61 -4.84
N ILE A 140 -2.62 12.50 -5.45
CA ILE A 140 -3.86 13.11 -4.93
C ILE A 140 -4.24 12.48 -3.58
N ALA A 141 -4.21 11.17 -3.44
CA ALA A 141 -4.51 10.48 -2.20
C ALA A 141 -3.56 10.91 -1.07
N GLY A 142 -2.26 11.05 -1.39
CA GLY A 142 -1.26 11.53 -0.44
C GLY A 142 -1.46 13.00 -0.03
N LEU A 143 -2.02 13.83 -0.89
CA LEU A 143 -2.34 15.23 -0.59
C LEU A 143 -3.68 15.35 0.15
N VAL A 144 -4.71 14.73 -0.40
CA VAL A 144 -6.10 14.84 0.07
C VAL A 144 -6.31 13.99 1.33
N GLY A 145 -5.61 12.86 1.48
CA GLY A 145 -5.73 11.96 2.63
C GLY A 145 -5.51 12.65 3.97
N PRO A 146 -4.35 13.27 4.22
CA PRO A 146 -4.09 13.98 5.47
C PRO A 146 -5.03 15.19 5.68
N LEU A 147 -5.36 15.93 4.61
CA LEU A 147 -6.27 17.08 4.69
C LEU A 147 -7.69 16.67 5.06
N LEU A 148 -8.29 15.79 4.25
CA LEU A 148 -9.65 15.30 4.51
C LEU A 148 -9.70 14.49 5.81
N GLY A 149 -8.68 13.67 6.06
CA GLY A 149 -8.57 12.91 7.30
C GLY A 149 -8.58 13.82 8.51
N GLY A 150 -7.71 14.83 8.53
CA GLY A 150 -7.66 15.82 9.60
C GLY A 150 -8.99 16.56 9.77
N PHE A 151 -9.58 17.04 8.67
CA PHE A 151 -10.88 17.72 8.69
C PHE A 151 -11.99 16.81 9.23
N LEU A 152 -12.11 15.58 8.73
CA LEU A 152 -13.13 14.64 9.19
C LEU A 152 -12.99 14.33 10.68
N ILE A 153 -11.76 14.21 11.18
CA ILE A 153 -11.47 13.90 12.58
C ILE A 153 -11.81 15.07 13.49
N ASP A 154 -11.41 16.29 13.12
CA ASP A 154 -11.58 17.48 13.96
C ASP A 154 -13.03 17.96 13.99
N TYR A 155 -13.79 17.84 12.89
CA TYR A 155 -15.16 18.38 12.77
C TYR A 155 -16.28 17.36 12.85
N LEU A 156 -15.99 16.07 12.62
CA LEU A 156 -16.96 14.99 12.72
C LEU A 156 -16.49 13.95 13.75
N SER A 157 -15.88 12.87 13.28
CA SER A 157 -15.24 11.86 14.12
C SER A 157 -14.33 10.97 13.27
N TRP A 158 -13.40 10.24 13.93
CA TRP A 158 -12.48 9.36 13.23
C TRP A 158 -13.16 8.25 12.42
N GLN A 159 -14.36 7.82 12.78
CA GLN A 159 -15.13 6.79 12.07
C GLN A 159 -15.43 7.17 10.62
N TRP A 160 -15.57 8.46 10.34
CA TRP A 160 -15.89 8.96 9.00
C TRP A 160 -14.80 8.70 7.97
N ILE A 161 -13.54 8.51 8.39
CA ILE A 161 -12.47 8.09 7.47
C ILE A 161 -12.75 6.74 6.80
N PHE A 162 -13.51 5.87 7.49
CA PHE A 162 -13.95 4.58 6.97
C PHE A 162 -15.26 4.69 6.19
N PHE A 163 -16.24 5.45 6.71
CA PHE A 163 -17.54 5.58 6.05
C PHE A 163 -17.47 6.27 4.69
N ILE A 164 -16.52 7.16 4.47
CA ILE A 164 -16.33 7.86 3.19
C ILE A 164 -16.03 6.89 2.03
N ASN A 165 -15.46 5.72 2.32
CA ASN A 165 -15.18 4.70 1.30
C ASN A 165 -16.46 4.12 0.69
N ILE A 166 -17.56 4.09 1.44
CA ILE A 166 -18.78 3.37 1.06
C ILE A 166 -19.45 3.96 -0.18
N PRO A 167 -19.79 5.26 -0.25
CA PRO A 167 -20.47 5.80 -1.42
C PRO A 167 -19.64 5.71 -2.70
N PHE A 168 -18.34 5.96 -2.61
CA PHE A 168 -17.45 5.89 -3.78
C PHE A 168 -17.20 4.44 -4.23
N GLY A 169 -17.04 3.52 -3.29
CA GLY A 169 -16.86 2.11 -3.62
C GLY A 169 -18.13 1.49 -4.21
N LEU A 170 -19.31 1.83 -3.70
CA LEU A 170 -20.58 1.41 -4.29
C LEU A 170 -20.75 1.97 -5.71
N LEU A 171 -20.33 3.22 -5.96
CA LEU A 171 -20.31 3.78 -7.31
C LEU A 171 -19.39 2.99 -8.24
N SER A 172 -18.21 2.61 -7.78
CA SER A 172 -17.27 1.77 -8.55
C SER A 172 -17.90 0.41 -8.88
N VAL A 173 -18.47 -0.28 -7.89
CA VAL A 173 -19.15 -1.58 -8.10
C VAL A 173 -20.32 -1.44 -9.09
N TYR A 174 -21.12 -0.40 -8.97
CA TYR A 174 -22.24 -0.15 -9.88
C TYR A 174 -21.79 0.03 -11.33
N ILE A 175 -20.77 0.84 -11.56
CA ILE A 175 -20.20 1.07 -12.91
C ILE A 175 -19.66 -0.24 -13.49
N LEU A 176 -18.90 -1.01 -12.70
CA LEU A 176 -18.35 -2.29 -13.12
C LEU A 176 -19.43 -3.31 -13.43
N ALA A 177 -20.45 -3.42 -12.58
CA ALA A 177 -21.57 -4.33 -12.79
C ALA A 177 -22.27 -4.06 -14.13
N LYS A 178 -22.45 -2.76 -14.46
CA LYS A 178 -23.22 -2.33 -15.64
C LYS A 178 -22.43 -2.35 -16.94
N PHE A 179 -21.14 -1.99 -16.93
CA PHE A 179 -20.38 -1.71 -18.15
C PHE A 179 -19.29 -2.73 -18.48
N VAL A 180 -18.84 -3.53 -17.51
CA VAL A 180 -17.86 -4.59 -17.76
C VAL A 180 -18.57 -5.90 -18.04
N HIS A 181 -18.20 -6.57 -19.13
CA HIS A 181 -18.67 -7.92 -19.44
C HIS A 181 -17.63 -8.92 -18.95
N GLU A 182 -18.09 -10.02 -18.35
CA GLU A 182 -17.22 -11.09 -17.91
C GLU A 182 -16.56 -11.76 -19.11
N GLN A 183 -15.24 -11.85 -19.09
CA GLN A 183 -14.52 -12.66 -20.07
C GLN A 183 -14.36 -14.07 -19.49
N LYS A 184 -14.76 -15.07 -20.25
CA LYS A 184 -14.56 -16.46 -19.83
C LYS A 184 -13.07 -16.75 -19.73
N PRO A 185 -12.63 -17.44 -18.68
CA PRO A 185 -11.23 -17.84 -18.54
C PRO A 185 -10.79 -18.66 -19.75
N ALA A 186 -9.65 -18.33 -20.33
CA ALA A 186 -9.12 -19.02 -21.50
C ALA A 186 -8.45 -20.36 -21.16
N THR A 187 -8.10 -20.58 -19.88
CA THR A 187 -7.35 -21.74 -19.38
C THR A 187 -7.87 -22.17 -18.00
N ASN A 188 -7.59 -23.42 -17.62
CA ASN A 188 -7.79 -23.91 -16.25
C ASN A 188 -6.45 -23.83 -15.52
N PRO A 189 -6.05 -22.68 -14.94
CA PRO A 189 -4.80 -22.56 -14.23
C PRO A 189 -4.80 -23.43 -12.97
N LYS A 190 -3.68 -24.09 -12.69
CA LYS A 190 -3.50 -24.81 -11.43
C LYS A 190 -3.15 -23.82 -10.33
N ILE A 191 -3.84 -23.91 -9.20
CA ILE A 191 -3.55 -23.06 -8.03
C ILE A 191 -2.51 -23.77 -7.16
N ASP A 192 -1.41 -23.09 -6.83
CA ASP A 192 -0.48 -23.55 -5.80
C ASP A 192 -1.01 -23.17 -4.41
N TYR A 193 -1.99 -23.98 -3.94
CA TYR A 193 -2.56 -23.79 -2.59
C TYR A 193 -1.50 -23.93 -1.50
N LEU A 194 -0.55 -24.87 -1.68
CA LEU A 194 0.47 -25.10 -0.69
C LEU A 194 1.44 -23.91 -0.60
N GLY A 195 1.88 -23.38 -1.74
CA GLY A 195 2.69 -22.16 -1.78
C GLY A 195 1.97 -20.97 -1.14
N ALA A 196 0.67 -20.78 -1.42
CA ALA A 196 -0.13 -19.71 -0.81
C ALA A 196 -0.23 -19.85 0.71
N ILE A 197 -0.44 -21.06 1.23
CA ILE A 197 -0.49 -21.33 2.67
C ILE A 197 0.87 -21.10 3.32
N LEU A 198 1.95 -21.60 2.73
CA LEU A 198 3.31 -21.44 3.27
C LEU A 198 3.73 -19.97 3.29
N LEU A 199 3.43 -19.21 2.24
CA LEU A 199 3.66 -17.76 2.19
C LEU A 199 2.86 -17.03 3.26
N SER A 200 1.58 -17.39 3.44
CA SER A 200 0.70 -16.82 4.45
C SER A 200 1.22 -17.06 5.86
N ILE A 201 1.68 -18.29 6.14
CA ILE A 201 2.29 -18.64 7.43
C ILE A 201 3.60 -17.88 7.63
N ALA A 202 4.46 -17.80 6.60
CA ALA A 202 5.73 -17.10 6.69
C ALA A 202 5.54 -15.61 7.03
N ILE A 203 4.67 -14.91 6.30
CA ILE A 203 4.42 -13.48 6.52
C ILE A 203 3.68 -13.26 7.84
N GLY A 204 2.67 -14.08 8.15
CA GLY A 204 1.89 -13.97 9.38
C GLY A 204 2.72 -14.20 10.63
N SER A 205 3.53 -15.28 10.64
CA SER A 205 4.42 -15.57 11.77
C SER A 205 5.57 -14.57 11.90
N LEU A 206 6.05 -13.98 10.78
CA LEU A 206 7.05 -12.91 10.83
C LEU A 206 6.51 -11.69 11.56
N LEU A 207 5.35 -11.18 11.12
CA LEU A 207 4.79 -9.96 11.69
C LEU A 207 4.38 -10.17 13.15
N TYR A 208 3.67 -11.26 13.44
CA TYR A 208 3.26 -11.54 14.82
C TYR A 208 4.47 -11.86 15.70
N GLY A 209 5.47 -12.55 15.17
CA GLY A 209 6.70 -12.86 15.88
C GLY A 209 7.47 -11.62 16.30
N VAL A 210 7.69 -10.68 15.37
CA VAL A 210 8.37 -9.42 15.68
C VAL A 210 7.60 -8.60 16.70
N MET A 211 6.27 -8.54 16.60
CA MET A 211 5.43 -7.79 17.55
C MET A 211 5.39 -8.44 18.94
N SER A 212 5.54 -9.75 19.03
CA SER A 212 5.52 -10.49 20.30
C SER A 212 6.84 -10.44 21.06
N LEU A 213 7.96 -10.04 20.43
CA LEU A 213 9.28 -10.04 21.09
C LEU A 213 9.33 -9.18 22.36
N ASP A 214 8.55 -8.07 22.40
CA ASP A 214 8.52 -7.16 23.54
C ASP A 214 7.59 -7.64 24.67
N GLU A 215 6.56 -8.44 24.35
CA GLU A 215 5.55 -8.92 25.32
C GLU A 215 5.86 -10.34 25.81
N ASP A 216 6.22 -11.23 24.91
CA ASP A 216 6.58 -12.63 25.17
C ASP A 216 7.73 -13.04 24.23
N PHE A 217 8.96 -12.92 24.72
CA PHE A 217 10.18 -13.22 23.96
C PHE A 217 10.20 -14.65 23.42
N TYR A 218 9.75 -15.64 24.21
CA TYR A 218 9.74 -17.04 23.75
C TYR A 218 8.75 -17.26 22.61
N LEU A 219 7.55 -16.72 22.72
CA LEU A 219 6.56 -16.75 21.64
C LEU A 219 7.10 -16.08 20.39
N GLY A 220 7.70 -14.89 20.54
CA GLY A 220 8.33 -14.17 19.44
C GLY A 220 9.39 -15.00 18.70
N VAL A 221 10.30 -15.64 19.44
CA VAL A 221 11.34 -16.50 18.86
C VAL A 221 10.75 -17.72 18.17
N ILE A 222 9.77 -18.41 18.78
CA ILE A 222 9.09 -19.56 18.17
C ILE A 222 8.47 -19.16 16.81
N LEU A 223 7.77 -18.03 16.77
CA LEU A 223 7.14 -17.53 15.53
C LEU A 223 8.18 -17.18 14.46
N LEU A 224 9.32 -16.60 14.84
CA LEU A 224 10.42 -16.35 13.90
C LEU A 224 11.06 -17.63 13.36
N VAL A 225 11.14 -18.68 14.17
CA VAL A 225 11.56 -20.02 13.70
C VAL A 225 10.53 -20.60 12.72
N ILE A 226 9.22 -20.47 13.00
CA ILE A 226 8.16 -20.86 12.08
C ILE A 226 8.28 -20.07 10.77
N THR A 227 8.58 -18.78 10.84
CA THR A 227 8.83 -17.95 9.64
C THR A 227 9.97 -18.52 8.79
N LEU A 228 11.08 -18.85 9.40
CA LEU A 228 12.24 -19.41 8.70
C LEU A 228 11.89 -20.74 8.03
N ILE A 229 11.27 -21.66 8.78
CA ILE A 229 10.89 -22.98 8.27
C ILE A 229 9.88 -22.84 7.11
N SER A 230 8.82 -22.05 7.29
CA SER A 230 7.81 -21.86 6.25
C SER A 230 8.36 -21.15 5.01
N SER A 231 9.29 -20.21 5.16
CA SER A 231 9.97 -19.56 4.04
C SER A 231 10.86 -20.54 3.25
N ILE A 232 11.58 -21.43 3.93
CA ILE A 232 12.37 -22.49 3.27
C ILE A 232 11.45 -23.47 2.53
N LEU A 233 10.38 -23.92 3.18
CA LEU A 233 9.40 -24.80 2.55
C LEU A 233 8.70 -24.12 1.35
N PHE A 234 8.37 -22.84 1.46
CA PHE A 234 7.83 -22.05 0.36
C PHE A 234 8.81 -22.00 -0.82
N TYR A 235 10.09 -21.70 -0.57
CA TYR A 235 11.11 -21.70 -1.61
C TYR A 235 11.24 -23.06 -2.32
N ILE A 236 11.22 -24.16 -1.57
CA ILE A 236 11.28 -25.53 -2.12
C ILE A 236 10.03 -25.82 -2.96
N GLN A 237 8.85 -25.40 -2.51
CA GLN A 237 7.58 -25.57 -3.20
C GLN A 237 7.57 -24.79 -4.52
N GLU A 238 7.94 -23.49 -4.49
CA GLU A 238 8.03 -22.63 -5.67
C GLU A 238 9.00 -23.17 -6.74
N ALA A 239 10.13 -23.75 -6.30
CA ALA A 239 11.11 -24.35 -7.21
C ALA A 239 10.59 -25.63 -7.92
N ARG A 240 9.55 -26.28 -7.37
CA ARG A 240 8.98 -27.54 -7.91
C ARG A 240 7.67 -27.35 -8.65
N THR A 241 6.98 -26.24 -8.43
CA THR A 241 5.65 -25.97 -8.98
C THR A 241 5.77 -25.49 -10.43
N SER A 242 4.89 -26.01 -11.30
CA SER A 242 4.82 -25.61 -12.71
C SER A 242 4.25 -24.17 -12.90
N GLU A 243 3.43 -23.72 -11.97
CA GLU A 243 2.84 -22.39 -11.96
C GLU A 243 3.10 -21.70 -10.60
N PRO A 244 4.35 -21.23 -10.36
CA PRO A 244 4.73 -20.65 -9.09
C PRO A 244 4.00 -19.31 -8.83
N ILE A 245 3.77 -19.00 -7.55
CA ILE A 245 3.25 -17.70 -7.11
C ILE A 245 4.30 -16.62 -7.33
N VAL A 246 5.56 -16.94 -6.97
CA VAL A 246 6.72 -16.07 -7.15
C VAL A 246 7.73 -16.76 -8.08
N PRO A 247 7.82 -16.37 -9.35
CA PRO A 247 8.74 -17.02 -10.28
C PRO A 247 10.18 -16.72 -9.91
N LEU A 248 10.89 -17.72 -9.33
CA LEU A 248 12.25 -17.58 -8.77
C LEU A 248 13.30 -17.14 -9.79
N PHE A 249 13.07 -17.37 -11.09
CA PHE A 249 13.98 -16.94 -12.16
C PHE A 249 14.09 -15.40 -12.28
N ILE A 250 13.15 -14.64 -11.70
CA ILE A 250 13.20 -13.18 -11.65
C ILE A 250 14.20 -12.69 -10.60
N LEU A 251 14.54 -13.53 -9.61
CA LEU A 251 15.46 -13.20 -8.51
C LEU A 251 16.91 -13.27 -8.97
N ASN A 252 17.33 -12.34 -9.82
CA ASN A 252 18.72 -12.13 -10.16
C ASN A 252 19.40 -11.14 -9.19
N LYS A 253 20.72 -11.02 -9.24
CA LYS A 253 21.50 -10.16 -8.34
C LYS A 253 20.98 -8.69 -8.33
N SER A 254 20.63 -8.17 -9.49
CA SER A 254 20.13 -6.80 -9.63
C SER A 254 18.75 -6.66 -8.95
N SER A 255 17.81 -7.58 -9.21
CA SER A 255 16.49 -7.52 -8.60
C SER A 255 16.53 -7.72 -7.08
N ILE A 256 17.44 -8.56 -6.56
CA ILE A 256 17.62 -8.72 -5.11
C ILE A 256 18.08 -7.39 -4.48
N ILE A 257 19.09 -6.72 -5.06
CA ILE A 257 19.58 -5.42 -4.55
C ILE A 257 18.46 -4.38 -4.59
N VAL A 258 17.72 -4.30 -5.69
CA VAL A 258 16.58 -3.38 -5.84
C VAL A 258 15.51 -3.66 -4.78
N ASN A 259 15.16 -4.93 -4.55
CA ASN A 259 14.17 -5.30 -3.54
C ASN A 259 14.63 -4.95 -2.12
N ILE A 260 15.92 -5.12 -1.79
CA ILE A 260 16.46 -4.72 -0.49
C ILE A 260 16.37 -3.21 -0.29
N ILE A 261 16.78 -2.41 -1.29
CA ILE A 261 16.71 -0.95 -1.20
C ILE A 261 15.25 -0.49 -1.09
N THR A 262 14.36 -1.09 -1.89
CA THR A 262 12.92 -0.81 -1.83
C THR A 262 12.33 -1.16 -0.47
N PHE A 263 12.71 -2.30 0.10
CA PHE A 263 12.26 -2.72 1.44
C PHE A 263 12.68 -1.72 2.51
N ILE A 264 13.97 -1.35 2.55
CA ILE A 264 14.50 -0.38 3.53
C ILE A 264 13.81 0.99 3.35
N SER A 265 13.68 1.47 2.12
CA SER A 265 13.04 2.76 1.84
C SER A 265 11.56 2.74 2.26
N SER A 266 10.83 1.66 1.96
CA SER A 266 9.43 1.50 2.35
C SER A 266 9.25 1.37 3.85
N PHE A 267 10.19 0.71 4.54
CA PHE A 267 10.19 0.65 6.00
C PHE A 267 10.27 2.05 6.61
N ILE A 268 11.19 2.90 6.12
CA ILE A 268 11.34 4.28 6.58
C ILE A 268 10.05 5.08 6.26
N LEU A 269 9.46 4.91 5.06
CA LEU A 269 8.22 5.61 4.70
C LEU A 269 7.08 5.27 5.65
N ILE A 270 6.85 3.99 5.92
CA ILE A 270 5.76 3.54 6.81
C ILE A 270 6.00 4.05 8.23
N ALA A 271 7.24 3.95 8.74
CA ALA A 271 7.59 4.49 10.05
C ALA A 271 7.26 6.00 10.13
N CYS A 272 7.72 6.80 9.17
CA CYS A 272 7.42 8.23 9.13
C CYS A 272 5.92 8.50 9.01
N SER A 273 5.20 7.74 8.19
CA SER A 273 3.76 7.92 7.98
C SER A 273 2.94 7.67 9.25
N VAL A 274 3.39 6.78 10.14
CA VAL A 274 2.72 6.47 11.40
C VAL A 274 3.16 7.41 12.52
N TYR A 275 4.46 7.60 12.68
CA TYR A 275 5.00 8.29 13.85
C TYR A 275 5.01 9.81 13.74
N LEU A 276 5.08 10.40 12.52
CA LEU A 276 5.03 11.87 12.39
C LEU A 276 3.68 12.46 12.79
N PRO A 277 2.52 11.94 12.33
CA PRO A 277 1.21 12.41 12.82
C PRO A 277 1.06 12.25 14.32
N LEU A 278 1.58 11.15 14.87
CA LEU A 278 1.56 10.88 16.31
C LEU A 278 2.40 11.93 17.08
N HIS A 279 3.60 12.24 16.61
CA HIS A 279 4.48 13.27 17.18
C HIS A 279 3.80 14.63 17.17
N ILE A 280 3.25 15.05 16.03
CA ILE A 280 2.60 16.35 15.87
C ILE A 280 1.38 16.48 16.78
N GLN A 281 0.54 15.45 16.86
CA GLN A 281 -0.71 15.50 17.63
C GLN A 281 -0.50 15.23 19.11
N SER A 282 0.27 14.20 19.49
CA SER A 282 0.38 13.75 20.87
C SER A 282 1.49 14.42 21.66
N ILE A 283 2.58 14.85 21.00
CA ILE A 283 3.74 15.46 21.65
C ILE A 283 3.70 16.99 21.50
N MET A 284 3.50 17.47 20.25
CA MET A 284 3.46 18.92 19.99
C MET A 284 2.08 19.54 20.28
N GLY A 285 1.00 18.71 20.47
CA GLY A 285 -0.33 19.18 20.87
C GLY A 285 -1.17 19.82 19.76
N TYR A 286 -0.79 19.68 18.49
CA TYR A 286 -1.55 20.23 17.37
C TYR A 286 -2.75 19.36 16.98
N SER A 287 -3.74 19.96 16.29
CA SER A 287 -4.91 19.23 15.76
C SER A 287 -4.54 18.28 14.62
N ALA A 288 -5.42 17.33 14.32
CA ALA A 288 -5.25 16.39 13.22
C ALA A 288 -5.19 17.10 11.85
N THR A 289 -5.95 18.20 11.68
CA THR A 289 -5.90 19.04 10.48
C THR A 289 -4.52 19.67 10.28
N ILE A 290 -3.94 20.24 11.36
CA ILE A 290 -2.60 20.87 11.30
C ILE A 290 -1.54 19.80 11.00
N ALA A 291 -1.64 18.62 11.61
CA ALA A 291 -0.75 17.50 11.32
C ALA A 291 -0.84 17.10 9.83
N GLY A 292 -2.06 16.98 9.29
CA GLY A 292 -2.28 16.71 7.88
C GLY A 292 -1.65 17.76 6.96
N ILE A 293 -1.88 19.05 7.23
CA ILE A 293 -1.29 20.16 6.45
C ILE A 293 0.25 20.11 6.48
N SER A 294 0.83 19.86 7.63
CA SER A 294 2.29 19.81 7.78
C SER A 294 2.94 18.68 6.96
N LEU A 295 2.20 17.60 6.71
CA LEU A 295 2.69 16.44 5.95
C LEU A 295 2.44 16.53 4.43
N ILE A 296 1.71 17.54 3.94
CA ILE A 296 1.43 17.73 2.51
C ILE A 296 2.73 17.86 1.71
N GLY A 297 3.78 18.45 2.31
CA GLY A 297 5.09 18.60 1.70
C GLY A 297 5.62 17.29 1.08
N THR A 298 5.37 16.15 1.71
CA THR A 298 5.75 14.82 1.22
C THR A 298 5.10 14.53 -0.15
N SER A 299 3.81 14.77 -0.29
CA SER A 299 3.05 14.46 -1.51
C SER A 299 3.39 15.42 -2.66
N ILE A 300 3.56 16.70 -2.36
CA ILE A 300 4.01 17.70 -3.34
C ILE A 300 5.40 17.30 -3.86
N ALA A 301 6.31 16.96 -2.96
CA ALA A 301 7.66 16.56 -3.31
C ALA A 301 7.67 15.24 -4.10
N TRP A 302 6.80 14.29 -3.76
CA TRP A 302 6.64 13.04 -4.52
C TRP A 302 6.27 13.33 -5.98
N PHE A 303 5.27 14.18 -6.19
CA PHE A 303 4.83 14.57 -7.52
C PHE A 303 5.93 15.29 -8.30
N MET A 304 6.59 16.28 -7.69
CA MET A 304 7.70 17.03 -8.30
C MET A 304 8.90 16.11 -8.64
N SER A 305 9.23 15.20 -7.73
CA SER A 305 10.29 14.23 -7.91
C SER A 305 9.98 13.29 -9.10
N SER A 306 8.76 12.76 -9.18
CA SER A 306 8.36 11.87 -10.28
C SER A 306 8.56 12.50 -11.66
N ILE A 307 8.19 13.77 -11.80
CA ILE A 307 8.40 14.52 -13.06
C ILE A 307 9.89 14.77 -13.33
N SER A 308 10.63 15.15 -12.28
CA SER A 308 12.06 15.47 -12.38
C SER A 308 12.88 14.24 -12.75
N ILE A 309 12.62 13.11 -12.08
CA ILE A 309 13.30 11.84 -12.33
C ILE A 309 13.08 11.35 -13.77
N ALA A 310 11.87 11.44 -14.31
CA ALA A 310 11.59 11.06 -15.69
C ALA A 310 12.44 11.87 -16.71
N LYS A 311 12.75 13.14 -16.39
CA LYS A 311 13.65 13.98 -17.21
C LYS A 311 15.11 13.63 -16.97
N LEU A 312 15.52 13.40 -15.73
CA LEU A 312 16.91 13.08 -15.36
C LEU A 312 17.36 11.74 -15.93
N MET A 313 16.49 10.73 -15.97
CA MET A 313 16.78 9.41 -16.55
C MET A 313 17.14 9.45 -18.05
N LYS A 314 16.79 10.54 -18.75
CA LYS A 314 17.21 10.76 -20.14
C LYS A 314 18.66 11.26 -20.26
N LYS A 315 19.24 11.79 -19.17
CA LYS A 315 20.56 12.44 -19.18
C LYS A 315 21.60 11.71 -18.34
N TYR A 316 21.18 11.05 -17.27
CA TYR A 316 22.07 10.45 -16.29
C TYR A 316 21.76 8.96 -16.11
N PRO A 317 22.75 8.13 -15.84
CA PRO A 317 22.55 6.71 -15.57
C PRO A 317 21.75 6.51 -14.26
N THR A 318 20.91 5.49 -14.25
CA THR A 318 19.96 5.21 -13.16
C THR A 318 20.61 5.01 -11.80
N ASN A 319 21.80 4.41 -11.74
CA ASN A 319 22.57 4.22 -10.51
C ASN A 319 22.94 5.56 -9.82
N ILE A 320 23.30 6.59 -10.59
CA ILE A 320 23.60 7.93 -10.08
C ILE A 320 22.32 8.56 -9.51
N ILE A 321 21.19 8.43 -10.20
CA ILE A 321 19.92 8.98 -9.76
C ILE A 321 19.48 8.30 -8.45
N VAL A 322 19.55 6.97 -8.34
CA VAL A 322 19.25 6.23 -7.11
C VAL A 322 20.16 6.70 -5.96
N MET A 323 21.46 6.82 -6.23
CA MET A 323 22.42 7.25 -5.21
C MET A 323 22.06 8.64 -4.64
N PHE A 324 21.86 9.64 -5.49
CA PHE A 324 21.51 10.99 -5.02
C PHE A 324 20.15 11.04 -4.32
N SER A 325 19.13 10.36 -4.86
CA SER A 325 17.82 10.30 -4.25
C SER A 325 17.87 9.61 -2.88
N SER A 326 18.64 8.53 -2.75
CA SER A 326 18.82 7.83 -1.47
C SER A 326 19.60 8.67 -0.47
N LEU A 327 20.61 9.46 -0.91
CA LEU A 327 21.31 10.41 -0.02
C LEU A 327 20.37 11.50 0.51
N ILE A 328 19.48 12.04 -0.34
CA ILE A 328 18.45 13.00 0.09
C ILE A 328 17.52 12.33 1.10
N LEU A 329 17.10 11.08 0.86
CA LEU A 329 16.25 10.31 1.78
C LEU A 329 16.94 10.12 3.14
N ILE A 330 18.20 9.71 3.16
CA ILE A 330 18.98 9.50 4.40
C ILE A 330 19.11 10.81 5.15
N PHE A 331 19.52 11.90 4.48
CA PHE A 331 19.71 13.19 5.09
C PHE A 331 18.40 13.76 5.68
N SER A 332 17.30 13.67 4.92
CA SER A 332 16.00 14.14 5.41
C SER A 332 15.47 13.28 6.56
N SER A 333 15.69 11.97 6.53
CA SER A 333 15.35 11.07 7.64
C SER A 333 16.14 11.42 8.90
N TRP A 334 17.44 11.75 8.75
CA TRP A 334 18.26 12.23 9.87
C TRP A 334 17.73 13.56 10.43
N LEU A 335 17.33 14.52 9.56
CA LEU A 335 16.70 15.76 10.03
C LEU A 335 15.42 15.51 10.83
N LEU A 336 14.61 14.52 10.43
CA LEU A 336 13.40 14.14 11.17
C LEU A 336 13.70 13.58 12.57
N THR A 337 14.87 13.01 12.80
CA THR A 337 15.28 12.58 14.17
C THR A 337 15.64 13.74 15.09
N GLN A 338 15.86 14.93 14.55
CA GLN A 338 16.20 16.13 15.33
C GLN A 338 14.96 16.92 15.76
N LEU A 339 13.74 16.43 15.47
CA LEU A 339 12.50 17.09 15.87
C LEU A 339 12.35 17.10 17.39
N THR A 340 12.00 18.28 17.93
CA THR A 340 11.71 18.50 19.33
C THR A 340 10.31 19.11 19.47
N ILE A 341 9.81 19.22 20.70
CA ILE A 341 8.51 19.84 20.97
C ILE A 341 8.45 21.31 20.52
N ASP A 342 9.60 22.00 20.55
CA ASP A 342 9.71 23.43 20.19
C ASP A 342 10.00 23.64 18.70
N THR A 343 10.12 22.56 17.90
CA THR A 343 10.44 22.68 16.47
C THR A 343 9.28 23.35 15.74
N PRO A 344 9.50 24.47 15.03
CA PRO A 344 8.46 25.12 14.25
C PRO A 344 7.93 24.21 13.14
N LEU A 345 6.61 24.21 12.92
CA LEU A 345 5.96 23.34 11.91
C LEU A 345 6.52 23.52 10.49
N TRP A 346 6.99 24.72 10.13
CA TRP A 346 7.58 24.95 8.82
C TRP A 346 8.91 24.20 8.61
N HIS A 347 9.72 23.98 9.67
CA HIS A 347 10.91 23.12 9.60
C HIS A 347 10.50 21.69 9.27
N LEU A 348 9.51 21.17 10.00
CA LEU A 348 8.97 19.84 9.74
C LEU A 348 8.46 19.71 8.30
N SER A 349 7.71 20.70 7.80
CA SER A 349 7.21 20.70 6.41
C SER A 349 8.32 20.68 5.38
N ILE A 350 9.45 21.34 5.62
CA ILE A 350 10.65 21.28 4.77
C ILE A 350 11.30 19.89 4.84
N TYR A 351 11.43 19.32 6.04
CA TYR A 351 12.06 18.01 6.21
C TYR A 351 11.26 16.90 5.50
N VAL A 352 9.93 16.90 5.64
CA VAL A 352 9.07 15.95 4.96
C VAL A 352 9.00 16.19 3.45
N PHE A 353 9.22 17.41 2.98
CA PHE A 353 9.35 17.69 1.55
C PHE A 353 10.60 17.00 0.97
N PHE A 354 11.77 17.20 1.56
CA PHE A 354 12.98 16.49 1.09
C PHE A 354 12.88 14.99 1.26
N PHE A 355 12.23 14.53 2.32
CA PHE A 355 11.93 13.11 2.52
C PHE A 355 11.09 12.53 1.38
N GLY A 356 9.99 13.16 1.02
CA GLY A 356 9.13 12.74 -0.09
C GLY A 356 9.85 12.79 -1.45
N PHE A 357 10.70 13.79 -1.65
CA PHE A 357 11.50 13.92 -2.88
C PHE A 357 12.51 12.78 -3.01
N GLY A 358 13.27 12.48 -1.96
CA GLY A 358 14.25 11.40 -1.92
C GLY A 358 13.61 10.03 -2.07
N PHE A 359 12.51 9.77 -1.33
CA PHE A 359 11.80 8.50 -1.40
C PHE A 359 11.23 8.25 -2.81
N SER A 360 10.50 9.19 -3.37
CA SER A 360 9.94 9.08 -4.71
C SER A 360 11.01 8.88 -5.78
N GLY A 361 12.12 9.63 -5.69
CA GLY A 361 13.24 9.51 -6.60
C GLY A 361 13.88 8.12 -6.56
N THR A 362 14.08 7.58 -5.36
CA THR A 362 14.60 6.24 -5.15
C THR A 362 13.64 5.19 -5.70
N LEU A 363 12.38 5.18 -5.26
CA LEU A 363 11.40 4.16 -5.62
C LEU A 363 11.11 4.13 -7.12
N ASN A 364 10.87 5.29 -7.74
CA ASN A 364 10.54 5.35 -9.17
C ASN A 364 11.69 4.87 -10.04
N THR A 365 12.94 5.21 -9.69
CA THR A 365 14.11 4.77 -10.43
C THR A 365 14.34 3.27 -10.26
N LEU A 366 14.16 2.73 -9.05
CA LEU A 366 14.27 1.29 -8.78
C LEU A 366 13.20 0.49 -9.53
N THR A 367 11.97 0.98 -9.56
CA THR A 367 10.87 0.36 -10.33
C THR A 367 11.21 0.30 -11.81
N PHE A 368 11.77 1.38 -12.37
CA PHE A 368 12.21 1.40 -13.76
C PHE A 368 13.32 0.36 -14.02
N ILE A 369 14.32 0.24 -13.14
CA ILE A 369 15.42 -0.74 -13.27
C ILE A 369 14.87 -2.17 -13.33
N VAL A 370 13.90 -2.51 -12.45
CA VAL A 370 13.29 -3.85 -12.46
C VAL A 370 12.50 -4.07 -13.76
N GLN A 371 11.68 -3.12 -14.17
CA GLN A 371 10.90 -3.23 -15.39
C GLN A 371 11.77 -3.36 -16.64
N ASP A 372 12.94 -2.71 -16.67
CA ASP A 372 13.87 -2.79 -17.79
C ASP A 372 14.67 -4.12 -17.80
N SER A 373 14.84 -4.73 -16.62
CA SER A 373 15.58 -6.00 -16.47
C SER A 373 14.78 -7.25 -16.90
N VAL A 374 13.47 -7.15 -17.11
CA VAL A 374 12.59 -8.27 -17.46
C VAL A 374 11.97 -8.10 -18.84
N LYS A 375 11.65 -9.24 -19.49
CA LYS A 375 10.97 -9.23 -20.79
C LYS A 375 9.61 -8.52 -20.67
N TYR A 376 9.19 -7.86 -21.77
CA TYR A 376 8.01 -7.02 -21.81
C TYR A 376 6.72 -7.70 -21.26
N ASN A 377 6.52 -8.98 -21.56
CA ASN A 377 5.38 -9.80 -21.11
C ASN A 377 5.40 -10.15 -19.61
N LEU A 378 6.49 -9.82 -18.90
CA LEU A 378 6.67 -10.08 -17.45
C LEU A 378 6.73 -8.79 -16.64
N ARG A 379 6.46 -7.63 -17.26
CA ARG A 379 6.56 -6.30 -16.61
C ARG A 379 5.32 -5.90 -15.81
N GLY A 380 4.30 -6.74 -15.75
CA GLY A 380 3.05 -6.51 -15.05
C GLY A 380 3.05 -6.93 -13.59
#